data_89a7e0879c0e116c8fe543366b0952fc
#
_entry.id   89a7e0879c0e116c8fe543366b0952fc
#
_cell.length_a   1.000
_cell.length_b   1.000
_cell.length_c   1.000
_cell.angle_alpha   90.00
_cell.angle_beta   90.00
_cell.angle_gamma   90.00
#
_symmetry.space_group_name_H-M   'P 1'
#
loop_
_entity.id
_entity.type
_entity.pdbx_description
1 polymer ?
#
loop_
_entity_poly.entity_id
_entity_poly.type
_entity_poly.pdbx_seq_one_letter_code
_entity_poly.pdbx_strand_id
1 'polypeptide(L)'
;MKGFVPTPPAIVDLMVAKLFGNGSPGPEDSILDPGCGQGAFIEGIIRWCEKNNREIPRVTGIESDPKHIAIAREKFSAYSSVHIRREDFLLQVPGRKFNFIIANPPYVPITGLTETEKMEYRKRFRSATGRFDLYLLFFEQALNCLESSGRLVFITPEKYLSVKSASQLRIILSEYSIDEIDLIHEQSFRNLVTYPAITTITNRKSDGTTMIKFRDGHMKSVGLPRDGTSAFPSLYGKPKKKAGYCTLGDICLRISCGVATGADTVFVHKKRAIPANLKKYAFPTITGRDLSLNSPETRSDLEMIVPYETNGNLIPESQLGVLKEFLLVPENHKRLLNRTCTAKKPWYAFHENPPLSQILQRKILCKDITETPFFRIDNSGDIVPGHSVYYIIPKNPAHLDVLNEYLNSREVRSWLESNCQRAAKGFLRLQSTILKQVPVPFSILERGWMSGQKAGLLHGPEGSSEIAVNG
;
A
#
# COMPACT_ATOMS: atom_id res chain seq x y z
N MET A 1 -3.60 -11.10 23.49
CA MET A 1 -3.50 -11.56 22.09
C MET A 1 -2.72 -10.56 21.24
N LYS A 2 -1.76 -11.01 20.43
CA LYS A 2 -1.11 -10.16 19.45
C LYS A 2 -2.16 -9.75 18.39
N GLY A 3 -2.26 -8.45 18.09
CA GLY A 3 -3.14 -7.96 17.00
C GLY A 3 -4.64 -7.84 17.32
N PHE A 4 -5.03 -7.90 18.59
CA PHE A 4 -6.42 -7.65 18.99
C PHE A 4 -6.82 -6.19 18.74
N VAL A 5 -7.94 -5.99 18.03
CA VAL A 5 -8.52 -4.69 17.73
C VAL A 5 -10.01 -4.72 18.11
N PRO A 6 -10.43 -3.98 19.14
CA PRO A 6 -11.85 -3.90 19.51
C PRO A 6 -12.69 -3.36 18.35
N THR A 7 -13.80 -4.03 18.04
CA THR A 7 -14.73 -3.56 17.00
C THR A 7 -15.76 -2.60 17.62
N PRO A 8 -15.90 -1.37 17.12
CA PRO A 8 -16.88 -0.40 17.62
C PRO A 8 -18.31 -0.92 17.48
N PRO A 9 -19.23 -0.63 18.41
CA PRO A 9 -20.62 -1.13 18.38
C PRO A 9 -21.35 -0.86 17.07
N ALA A 10 -21.23 0.34 16.51
CA ALA A 10 -21.86 0.67 15.22
C ALA A 10 -21.36 -0.21 14.05
N ILE A 11 -20.09 -0.60 14.06
CA ILE A 11 -19.53 -1.52 13.07
C ILE A 11 -20.02 -2.96 13.33
N VAL A 12 -20.11 -3.37 14.58
CA VAL A 12 -20.69 -4.66 14.96
C VAL A 12 -22.12 -4.76 14.43
N ASP A 13 -22.96 -3.76 14.70
CA ASP A 13 -24.37 -3.75 14.28
C ASP A 13 -24.49 -3.76 12.73
N LEU A 14 -23.65 -3.00 12.03
CA LEU A 14 -23.57 -3.00 10.58
C LEU A 14 -23.21 -4.41 10.03
N MET A 15 -22.20 -5.06 10.62
CA MET A 15 -21.73 -6.38 10.17
C MET A 15 -22.77 -7.47 10.46
N VAL A 16 -23.45 -7.41 11.60
CA VAL A 16 -24.55 -8.34 11.92
C VAL A 16 -25.74 -8.14 10.98
N ALA A 17 -26.09 -6.90 10.64
CA ALA A 17 -27.10 -6.62 9.63
C ALA A 17 -26.73 -7.19 8.25
N LYS A 18 -25.45 -7.08 7.83
CA LYS A 18 -24.95 -7.69 6.59
C LYS A 18 -24.94 -9.21 6.67
N LEU A 19 -24.64 -9.80 7.83
CA LEU A 19 -24.62 -11.25 8.03
C LEU A 19 -25.97 -11.87 7.76
N PHE A 20 -27.03 -11.31 8.32
CA PHE A 20 -28.39 -11.82 8.14
C PHE A 20 -29.06 -11.30 6.86
N GLY A 21 -28.66 -10.12 6.36
CA GLY A 21 -29.23 -9.52 5.14
C GLY A 21 -30.74 -9.40 5.23
N ASN A 22 -31.45 -9.86 4.19
CA ASN A 22 -32.92 -9.91 4.15
C ASN A 22 -33.48 -11.19 4.77
N GLY A 23 -32.64 -12.13 5.20
CA GLY A 23 -33.01 -13.40 5.86
C GLY A 23 -32.83 -13.30 7.37
N SER A 24 -33.67 -14.00 8.13
CA SER A 24 -33.45 -14.15 9.56
C SER A 24 -32.82 -15.52 9.82
N PRO A 25 -31.85 -15.62 10.76
CA PRO A 25 -31.37 -16.93 11.16
C PRO A 25 -32.49 -17.74 11.78
N GLY A 26 -32.55 -19.03 11.43
CA GLY A 26 -33.46 -19.99 12.08
C GLY A 26 -32.85 -20.53 13.39
N PRO A 27 -33.66 -21.20 14.23
CA PRO A 27 -33.18 -21.75 15.50
C PRO A 27 -32.14 -22.87 15.32
N GLU A 28 -32.15 -23.57 14.19
CA GLU A 28 -31.20 -24.63 13.83
C GLU A 28 -29.90 -24.08 13.19
N ASP A 29 -29.87 -22.81 12.83
CA ASP A 29 -28.69 -22.22 12.23
C ASP A 29 -27.55 -22.12 13.25
N SER A 30 -26.35 -22.23 12.74
CA SER A 30 -25.12 -22.14 13.54
C SER A 30 -24.26 -20.98 13.09
N ILE A 31 -23.79 -20.19 14.06
CA ILE A 31 -22.94 -19.05 13.85
C ILE A 31 -21.55 -19.30 14.45
N LEU A 32 -20.49 -18.92 13.74
CA LEU A 32 -19.11 -18.95 14.21
C LEU A 32 -18.54 -17.54 14.29
N ASP A 33 -17.93 -17.21 15.42
CA ASP A 33 -17.04 -16.04 15.60
C ASP A 33 -15.61 -16.55 15.89
N PRO A 34 -14.77 -16.74 14.85
CA PRO A 34 -13.41 -17.20 15.04
C PRO A 34 -12.50 -16.03 15.47
N GLY A 35 -11.99 -16.08 16.68
CA GLY A 35 -11.25 -14.97 17.32
C GLY A 35 -12.21 -13.99 18.01
N CYS A 36 -13.18 -14.52 18.74
CA CYS A 36 -14.29 -13.74 19.29
C CYS A 36 -13.87 -12.68 20.34
N GLY A 37 -12.64 -12.73 20.85
CA GLY A 37 -12.18 -11.81 21.88
C GLY A 37 -13.09 -11.85 23.11
N GLN A 38 -13.61 -10.69 23.48
CA GLN A 38 -14.56 -10.55 24.59
C GLN A 38 -16.03 -10.69 24.13
N GLY A 39 -16.27 -11.13 22.89
CA GLY A 39 -17.60 -11.45 22.37
C GLY A 39 -18.40 -10.26 21.82
N ALA A 40 -17.77 -9.29 21.20
CA ALA A 40 -18.46 -8.12 20.66
C ALA A 40 -19.50 -8.48 19.60
N PHE A 41 -19.19 -9.42 18.68
CA PHE A 41 -20.14 -9.88 17.66
C PHE A 41 -21.23 -10.75 18.26
N ILE A 42 -20.92 -11.59 19.26
CA ILE A 42 -21.92 -12.40 19.95
C ILE A 42 -22.96 -11.49 20.62
N GLU A 43 -22.53 -10.42 21.29
CA GLU A 43 -23.42 -9.40 21.85
C GLU A 43 -24.25 -8.71 20.78
N GLY A 44 -23.63 -8.37 19.63
CA GLY A 44 -24.35 -7.78 18.49
C GLY A 44 -25.41 -8.71 17.92
N ILE A 45 -25.13 -10.02 17.82
CA ILE A 45 -26.09 -11.04 17.40
C ILE A 45 -27.29 -11.12 18.37
N ILE A 46 -27.00 -11.16 19.66
CA ILE A 46 -28.04 -11.18 20.72
C ILE A 46 -28.94 -9.94 20.60
N ARG A 47 -28.37 -8.75 20.56
CA ARG A 47 -29.13 -7.49 20.37
C ARG A 47 -29.98 -7.50 19.11
N TRP A 48 -29.44 -8.03 18.00
CA TRP A 48 -30.17 -8.11 16.75
C TRP A 48 -31.36 -9.06 16.87
N CYS A 49 -31.19 -10.24 17.47
CA CYS A 49 -32.26 -11.22 17.71
C CYS A 49 -33.36 -10.63 18.60
N GLU A 50 -33.00 -10.02 19.70
CA GLU A 50 -33.95 -9.35 20.64
C GLU A 50 -34.76 -8.26 19.92
N LYS A 51 -34.07 -7.37 19.18
CA LYS A 51 -34.71 -6.28 18.42
C LYS A 51 -35.69 -6.77 17.37
N ASN A 52 -35.45 -7.95 16.79
CA ASN A 52 -36.26 -8.52 15.71
C ASN A 52 -37.21 -9.64 16.19
N ASN A 53 -37.37 -9.84 17.51
CA ASN A 53 -38.16 -10.88 18.14
C ASN A 53 -37.83 -12.28 17.56
N ARG A 54 -36.54 -12.62 17.55
CA ARG A 54 -36.02 -13.92 17.08
C ARG A 54 -35.34 -14.67 18.20
N GLU A 55 -35.38 -15.98 18.15
CA GLU A 55 -34.58 -16.84 19.00
C GLU A 55 -33.09 -16.67 18.66
N ILE A 56 -32.23 -16.80 19.68
CA ILE A 56 -30.78 -16.73 19.48
C ILE A 56 -30.32 -18.08 18.94
N PRO A 57 -29.79 -18.16 17.72
CA PRO A 57 -29.28 -19.40 17.14
C PRO A 57 -28.06 -19.89 17.92
N ARG A 58 -27.59 -21.11 17.57
CA ARG A 58 -26.37 -21.64 18.21
C ARG A 58 -25.14 -20.84 17.81
N VAL A 59 -24.54 -20.08 18.73
CA VAL A 59 -23.34 -19.29 18.52
C VAL A 59 -22.13 -19.99 19.14
N THR A 60 -21.05 -20.15 18.33
CA THR A 60 -19.76 -20.67 18.79
C THR A 60 -18.74 -19.55 18.67
N GLY A 61 -18.17 -19.10 19.79
CA GLY A 61 -17.00 -18.22 19.84
C GLY A 61 -15.74 -19.06 20.05
N ILE A 62 -14.70 -18.85 19.23
CA ILE A 62 -13.38 -19.44 19.40
C ILE A 62 -12.40 -18.34 19.77
N GLU A 63 -11.64 -18.55 20.84
CA GLU A 63 -10.63 -17.60 21.33
C GLU A 63 -9.45 -18.35 21.96
N SER A 64 -8.24 -17.88 21.76
CA SER A 64 -7.03 -18.49 22.32
C SER A 64 -6.56 -17.83 23.62
N ASP A 65 -6.85 -16.53 23.80
CA ASP A 65 -6.41 -15.77 24.98
C ASP A 65 -7.29 -16.07 26.21
N PRO A 66 -6.72 -16.65 27.28
CA PRO A 66 -7.48 -17.05 28.46
C PRO A 66 -8.17 -15.87 29.19
N LYS A 67 -7.62 -14.64 29.08
CA LYS A 67 -8.23 -13.44 29.70
C LYS A 67 -9.51 -13.05 28.97
N HIS A 68 -9.49 -13.05 27.65
CA HIS A 68 -10.68 -12.76 26.86
C HIS A 68 -11.75 -13.82 27.01
N ILE A 69 -11.34 -15.09 27.06
CA ILE A 69 -12.26 -16.21 27.29
C ILE A 69 -12.99 -16.12 28.61
N ALA A 70 -12.28 -15.77 29.69
CA ALA A 70 -12.89 -15.61 31.01
C ALA A 70 -13.99 -14.55 30.99
N ILE A 71 -13.71 -13.39 30.40
CA ILE A 71 -14.67 -12.30 30.24
C ILE A 71 -15.87 -12.74 29.39
N ALA A 72 -15.62 -13.37 28.24
CA ALA A 72 -16.68 -13.81 27.35
C ALA A 72 -17.58 -14.88 27.99
N ARG A 73 -17.01 -15.86 28.69
CA ARG A 73 -17.77 -16.91 29.37
C ARG A 73 -18.64 -16.36 30.48
N GLU A 74 -18.12 -15.43 31.30
CA GLU A 74 -18.90 -14.75 32.33
C GLU A 74 -20.05 -13.97 31.71
N LYS A 75 -19.75 -13.16 30.68
CA LYS A 75 -20.72 -12.29 29.99
C LYS A 75 -21.90 -13.06 29.39
N PHE A 76 -21.64 -14.23 28.82
CA PHE A 76 -22.67 -15.02 28.13
C PHE A 76 -23.13 -16.26 28.90
N SER A 77 -22.86 -16.35 30.20
CA SER A 77 -23.20 -17.48 31.06
C SER A 77 -24.71 -17.80 31.12
N ALA A 78 -25.55 -16.76 30.94
CA ALA A 78 -27.01 -16.90 30.93
C ALA A 78 -27.59 -17.40 29.59
N TYR A 79 -26.79 -17.49 28.53
CA TYR A 79 -27.27 -17.87 27.19
C TYR A 79 -26.85 -19.29 26.85
N SER A 80 -27.75 -20.23 26.96
CA SER A 80 -27.50 -21.68 26.70
C SER A 80 -27.10 -21.98 25.26
N SER A 81 -27.49 -21.12 24.30
CA SER A 81 -27.13 -21.24 22.87
C SER A 81 -25.75 -20.71 22.55
N VAL A 82 -25.03 -20.05 23.50
CA VAL A 82 -23.71 -19.47 23.29
C VAL A 82 -22.62 -20.33 23.89
N HIS A 83 -21.65 -20.77 23.08
CA HIS A 83 -20.56 -21.65 23.47
C HIS A 83 -19.20 -21.01 23.20
N ILE A 84 -18.42 -20.72 24.25
CA ILE A 84 -17.08 -20.16 24.14
C ILE A 84 -16.03 -21.25 24.30
N ARG A 85 -15.27 -21.53 23.22
CA ARG A 85 -14.24 -22.55 23.15
C ARG A 85 -12.84 -21.94 23.27
N ARG A 86 -11.99 -22.54 24.11
CA ARG A 86 -10.58 -22.17 24.20
C ARG A 86 -9.79 -22.96 23.17
N GLU A 87 -9.58 -22.39 22.01
CA GLU A 87 -8.91 -23.04 20.89
C GLU A 87 -8.16 -22.01 20.05
N ASP A 88 -7.12 -22.49 19.35
CA ASP A 88 -6.51 -21.74 18.25
C ASP A 88 -7.23 -22.10 16.95
N PHE A 89 -7.98 -21.17 16.39
CA PHE A 89 -8.78 -21.39 15.20
C PHE A 89 -7.96 -21.85 13.98
N LEU A 90 -6.70 -21.42 13.85
CA LEU A 90 -5.84 -21.81 12.74
C LEU A 90 -5.22 -23.19 12.90
N LEU A 91 -5.10 -23.66 14.13
CA LEU A 91 -4.50 -24.95 14.42
C LEU A 91 -5.54 -26.05 14.66
N GLN A 92 -6.74 -25.69 15.13
CA GLN A 92 -7.82 -26.60 15.50
C GLN A 92 -9.04 -26.33 14.62
N VAL A 93 -9.17 -27.11 13.54
CA VAL A 93 -10.31 -26.99 12.62
C VAL A 93 -11.60 -27.39 13.35
N PRO A 94 -12.64 -26.56 13.37
CA PRO A 94 -13.95 -26.98 13.87
C PRO A 94 -14.44 -28.23 13.11
N GLY A 95 -14.85 -29.26 13.85
CA GLY A 95 -15.31 -30.54 13.27
C GLY A 95 -16.65 -30.45 12.55
N ARG A 96 -17.17 -29.25 12.30
CA ARG A 96 -18.44 -28.98 11.60
C ARG A 96 -18.37 -27.69 10.79
N LYS A 97 -19.30 -27.53 9.86
CA LYS A 97 -19.53 -26.27 9.13
C LYS A 97 -20.57 -25.40 9.82
N PHE A 98 -20.65 -24.14 9.40
CA PHE A 98 -21.52 -23.11 9.97
C PHE A 98 -22.31 -22.40 8.87
N ASN A 99 -23.56 -22.08 9.16
CA ASN A 99 -24.43 -21.30 8.25
C ASN A 99 -23.96 -19.85 8.14
N PHE A 100 -23.46 -19.30 9.25
CA PHE A 100 -22.99 -17.93 9.33
C PHE A 100 -21.63 -17.83 10.01
N ILE A 101 -20.75 -16.98 9.47
CA ILE A 101 -19.43 -16.70 10.08
C ILE A 101 -19.20 -15.20 10.10
N ILE A 102 -18.85 -14.65 11.24
CA ILE A 102 -18.57 -13.21 11.41
C ILE A 102 -17.32 -13.03 12.24
N ALA A 103 -16.40 -12.16 11.82
CA ALA A 103 -15.21 -11.87 12.62
C ALA A 103 -14.50 -10.54 12.26
N ASN A 104 -13.71 -10.10 13.22
CA ASN A 104 -12.59 -9.21 13.06
C ASN A 104 -11.30 -9.98 13.43
N PRO A 105 -10.67 -10.69 12.49
CA PRO A 105 -9.51 -11.52 12.77
C PRO A 105 -8.30 -10.68 13.20
N PRO A 106 -7.31 -11.26 13.91
CA PRO A 106 -6.15 -10.53 14.40
C PRO A 106 -5.26 -10.03 13.24
N TYR A 107 -4.81 -8.76 13.32
CA TYR A 107 -3.93 -8.12 12.33
C TYR A 107 -2.47 -8.28 12.73
N VAL A 108 -1.92 -9.47 12.54
CA VAL A 108 -0.52 -9.82 12.87
C VAL A 108 0.27 -10.04 11.59
N PRO A 109 1.26 -9.20 11.28
CA PRO A 109 2.14 -9.45 10.15
C PRO A 109 3.08 -10.62 10.43
N ILE A 110 3.59 -11.26 9.38
CA ILE A 110 4.53 -12.39 9.49
C ILE A 110 5.74 -12.10 10.39
N THR A 111 6.16 -10.84 10.48
CA THR A 111 7.27 -10.41 11.37
C THR A 111 6.94 -10.54 12.86
N GLY A 112 5.67 -10.63 13.21
CA GLY A 112 5.19 -10.85 14.57
C GLY A 112 5.06 -12.34 14.96
N LEU A 113 5.35 -13.26 14.02
CA LEU A 113 5.26 -14.71 14.21
C LEU A 113 6.64 -15.32 14.43
N THR A 114 6.69 -16.40 15.22
CA THR A 114 7.88 -17.24 15.38
C THR A 114 8.15 -18.07 14.13
N GLU A 115 9.35 -18.58 13.95
CA GLU A 115 9.67 -19.42 12.79
C GLU A 115 8.86 -20.74 12.80
N THR A 116 8.58 -21.29 13.98
CA THR A 116 7.73 -22.47 14.13
C THR A 116 6.30 -22.23 13.66
N GLU A 117 5.68 -21.11 14.10
CA GLU A 117 4.35 -20.69 13.63
C GLU A 117 4.33 -20.50 12.11
N LYS A 118 5.35 -19.84 11.55
CA LYS A 118 5.46 -19.62 10.08
C LYS A 118 5.54 -20.94 9.31
N MET A 119 6.33 -21.89 9.78
CA MET A 119 6.46 -23.20 9.15
C MET A 119 5.15 -23.98 9.20
N GLU A 120 4.49 -23.99 10.36
CA GLU A 120 3.22 -24.68 10.55
C GLU A 120 2.11 -24.12 9.67
N TYR A 121 1.96 -22.78 9.61
CA TYR A 121 0.96 -22.16 8.77
C TYR A 121 1.23 -22.38 7.27
N ARG A 122 2.48 -22.34 6.82
CA ARG A 122 2.83 -22.65 5.43
C ARG A 122 2.51 -24.08 4.99
N LYS A 123 2.51 -25.03 5.92
CA LYS A 123 2.10 -26.42 5.63
C LYS A 123 0.58 -26.54 5.49
N ARG A 124 -0.19 -25.72 6.21
CA ARG A 124 -1.64 -25.84 6.32
C ARG A 124 -2.42 -24.99 5.35
N PHE A 125 -1.93 -23.80 5.00
CA PHE A 125 -2.68 -22.78 4.29
C PHE A 125 -2.04 -22.40 2.95
N ARG A 126 -2.86 -22.42 1.90
CA ARG A 126 -2.49 -21.93 0.55
C ARG A 126 -2.15 -20.44 0.57
N SER A 127 -2.86 -19.65 1.39
CA SER A 127 -2.66 -18.21 1.54
C SER A 127 -1.41 -17.83 2.34
N ALA A 128 -0.71 -18.78 3.00
CA ALA A 128 0.51 -18.53 3.76
C ALA A 128 1.75 -18.38 2.87
N THR A 129 1.70 -17.50 1.84
CA THR A 129 2.78 -17.28 0.88
C THR A 129 3.49 -15.94 1.06
N GLY A 130 4.80 -15.89 0.86
CA GLY A 130 5.60 -14.67 0.94
C GLY A 130 5.50 -13.98 2.31
N ARG A 131 5.18 -12.68 2.30
CA ARG A 131 4.95 -11.85 3.50
C ARG A 131 3.45 -11.79 3.81
N PHE A 132 2.89 -12.89 4.29
CA PHE A 132 1.48 -12.95 4.66
C PHE A 132 1.20 -12.28 6.02
N ASP A 133 -0.04 -11.88 6.21
CA ASP A 133 -0.60 -11.46 7.50
C ASP A 133 -1.60 -12.52 7.98
N LEU A 134 -1.75 -12.67 9.29
CA LEU A 134 -2.53 -13.74 9.91
C LEU A 134 -4.01 -13.74 9.48
N TYR A 135 -4.61 -12.56 9.27
CA TYR A 135 -6.01 -12.45 8.83
C TYR A 135 -6.28 -13.13 7.48
N LEU A 136 -5.26 -13.28 6.60
CA LEU A 136 -5.42 -14.02 5.34
C LEU A 136 -5.72 -15.49 5.58
N LEU A 137 -5.08 -16.08 6.60
CA LEU A 137 -5.27 -17.48 6.99
C LEU A 137 -6.63 -17.67 7.65
N PHE A 138 -7.07 -16.70 8.46
CA PHE A 138 -8.42 -16.71 9.03
C PHE A 138 -9.50 -16.72 7.96
N PHE A 139 -9.34 -15.95 6.86
CA PHE A 139 -10.24 -16.00 5.73
C PHE A 139 -10.32 -17.41 5.13
N GLU A 140 -9.17 -18.00 4.77
CA GLU A 140 -9.11 -19.34 4.19
C GLU A 140 -9.75 -20.37 5.09
N GLN A 141 -9.41 -20.38 6.37
CA GLN A 141 -9.97 -21.34 7.34
C GLN A 141 -11.47 -21.15 7.53
N ALA A 142 -11.94 -19.89 7.60
CA ALA A 142 -13.37 -19.60 7.75
C ALA A 142 -14.19 -20.04 6.53
N LEU A 143 -13.67 -19.84 5.32
CA LEU A 143 -14.31 -20.33 4.10
C LEU A 143 -14.39 -21.87 4.07
N ASN A 144 -13.38 -22.56 4.56
CA ASN A 144 -13.40 -24.03 4.70
C ASN A 144 -14.46 -24.52 5.72
N CYS A 145 -14.83 -23.67 6.69
CA CYS A 145 -15.85 -23.96 7.70
C CYS A 145 -17.25 -23.48 7.31
N LEU A 146 -17.43 -22.88 6.13
CA LEU A 146 -18.70 -22.30 5.70
C LEU A 146 -19.58 -23.34 5.03
N GLU A 147 -20.85 -23.46 5.45
CA GLU A 147 -21.85 -24.34 4.82
C GLU A 147 -22.14 -23.91 3.38
N SER A 148 -22.69 -24.82 2.58
CA SER A 148 -23.25 -24.50 1.26
C SER A 148 -24.35 -23.46 1.43
N SER A 149 -24.30 -22.40 0.63
CA SER A 149 -25.16 -21.21 0.74
C SER A 149 -25.00 -20.41 2.05
N GLY A 150 -24.06 -20.80 2.91
CA GLY A 150 -23.72 -20.06 4.12
C GLY A 150 -23.13 -18.69 3.81
N ARG A 151 -23.19 -17.79 4.79
CA ARG A 151 -22.72 -16.40 4.62
C ARG A 151 -21.60 -16.05 5.62
N LEU A 152 -20.55 -15.40 5.11
CA LEU A 152 -19.42 -14.90 5.87
C LEU A 152 -19.36 -13.38 5.78
N VAL A 153 -19.16 -12.71 6.91
CA VAL A 153 -18.89 -11.26 6.99
C VAL A 153 -17.63 -11.00 7.82
N PHE A 154 -16.59 -10.59 7.14
CA PHE A 154 -15.29 -10.29 7.79
C PHE A 154 -14.95 -8.82 7.64
N ILE A 155 -14.36 -8.22 8.69
CA ILE A 155 -13.69 -6.93 8.61
C ILE A 155 -12.18 -7.15 8.71
N THR A 156 -11.45 -6.66 7.71
CA THR A 156 -9.99 -6.85 7.58
C THR A 156 -9.34 -5.63 6.95
N PRO A 157 -8.01 -5.47 7.03
CA PRO A 157 -7.31 -4.47 6.23
C PRO A 157 -7.62 -4.63 4.73
N GLU A 158 -8.01 -3.55 4.05
CA GLU A 158 -8.34 -3.58 2.61
C GLU A 158 -7.17 -3.98 1.70
N LYS A 159 -5.93 -3.94 2.22
CA LYS A 159 -4.73 -4.26 1.44
C LYS A 159 -4.75 -5.65 0.79
N TYR A 160 -5.56 -6.61 1.29
CA TYR A 160 -5.70 -7.91 0.64
C TYR A 160 -6.22 -7.80 -0.81
N LEU A 161 -6.94 -6.72 -1.11
CA LEU A 161 -7.48 -6.45 -2.43
C LEU A 161 -6.39 -6.20 -3.48
N SER A 162 -5.20 -5.72 -3.07
CA SER A 162 -4.18 -5.24 -4.00
C SER A 162 -2.77 -5.83 -3.80
N VAL A 163 -2.38 -6.21 -2.57
CA VAL A 163 -1.00 -6.65 -2.32
C VAL A 163 -0.68 -8.01 -2.93
N LYS A 164 0.55 -8.17 -3.41
CA LYS A 164 1.02 -9.43 -4.01
C LYS A 164 0.96 -10.61 -3.04
N SER A 165 1.25 -10.39 -1.75
CA SER A 165 1.21 -11.44 -0.73
C SER A 165 -0.18 -12.02 -0.47
N ALA A 166 -1.26 -11.34 -0.91
CA ALA A 166 -2.62 -11.84 -0.79
C ALA A 166 -3.16 -12.47 -2.10
N SER A 167 -2.31 -12.69 -3.11
CA SER A 167 -2.74 -13.27 -4.40
C SER A 167 -3.41 -14.63 -4.23
N GLN A 168 -2.88 -15.49 -3.38
CA GLN A 168 -3.49 -16.81 -3.12
C GLN A 168 -4.86 -16.70 -2.45
N LEU A 169 -5.03 -15.77 -1.50
CA LEU A 169 -6.36 -15.51 -0.94
C LEU A 169 -7.34 -15.05 -2.03
N ARG A 170 -6.94 -14.15 -2.94
CA ARG A 170 -7.83 -13.73 -4.05
C ARG A 170 -8.22 -14.86 -4.98
N ILE A 171 -7.33 -15.85 -5.22
CA ILE A 171 -7.67 -17.09 -5.95
C ILE A 171 -8.75 -17.87 -5.19
N ILE A 172 -8.57 -18.09 -3.89
CA ILE A 172 -9.55 -18.78 -3.05
C ILE A 172 -10.90 -18.03 -3.07
N LEU A 173 -10.87 -16.72 -2.87
CA LEU A 173 -12.07 -15.89 -2.88
C LEU A 173 -12.83 -15.92 -4.22
N SER A 174 -12.13 -16.13 -5.34
CA SER A 174 -12.77 -16.23 -6.66
C SER A 174 -13.62 -17.49 -6.86
N GLU A 175 -13.50 -18.47 -5.97
CA GLU A 175 -14.32 -19.68 -5.95
C GLU A 175 -15.72 -19.41 -5.34
N TYR A 176 -15.91 -18.29 -4.64
CA TYR A 176 -17.12 -17.89 -3.91
C TYR A 176 -17.79 -16.67 -4.52
N SER A 177 -19.06 -16.42 -4.15
CA SER A 177 -19.72 -15.15 -4.46
C SER A 177 -19.32 -14.10 -3.42
N ILE A 178 -18.53 -13.11 -3.85
CA ILE A 178 -18.28 -11.92 -3.05
C ILE A 178 -19.42 -10.95 -3.33
N ASP A 179 -20.39 -10.92 -2.45
CA ASP A 179 -21.61 -10.14 -2.65
C ASP A 179 -21.32 -8.63 -2.52
N GLU A 180 -20.54 -8.25 -1.51
CA GLU A 180 -20.22 -6.84 -1.22
C GLU A 180 -18.83 -6.67 -0.60
N ILE A 181 -18.16 -5.58 -0.96
CA ILE A 181 -16.99 -5.04 -0.26
C ILE A 181 -17.31 -3.60 0.15
N ASP A 182 -17.41 -3.33 1.44
CA ASP A 182 -17.70 -2.02 2.02
C ASP A 182 -16.41 -1.42 2.60
N LEU A 183 -15.90 -0.34 1.98
CA LEU A 183 -14.68 0.34 2.41
C LEU A 183 -15.00 1.29 3.56
N ILE A 184 -14.57 0.93 4.74
CA ILE A 184 -14.87 1.65 5.98
C ILE A 184 -13.87 2.79 6.20
N HIS A 185 -14.37 3.91 6.74
CA HIS A 185 -13.54 5.05 7.10
C HIS A 185 -12.64 4.70 8.28
N GLU A 186 -11.33 5.07 8.23
CA GLU A 186 -10.38 4.79 9.31
C GLU A 186 -10.80 5.39 10.66
N GLN A 187 -11.49 6.53 10.65
CA GLN A 187 -12.02 7.19 11.85
C GLN A 187 -13.02 6.33 12.63
N SER A 188 -13.56 5.28 11.98
CA SER A 188 -14.47 4.33 12.65
C SER A 188 -13.75 3.48 13.71
N PHE A 189 -12.43 3.42 13.69
CA PHE A 189 -11.62 2.70 14.68
C PHE A 189 -10.65 3.66 15.37
N ARG A 190 -10.75 3.77 16.68
CA ARG A 190 -9.79 4.55 17.47
C ARG A 190 -8.43 3.86 17.45
N ASN A 191 -7.37 4.60 17.08
CA ASN A 191 -5.97 4.13 17.09
C ASN A 191 -5.62 3.02 16.08
N LEU A 192 -6.42 2.75 15.07
CA LEU A 192 -6.08 1.80 14.03
C LEU A 192 -5.37 2.51 12.86
N VAL A 193 -4.15 2.07 12.55
CA VAL A 193 -3.34 2.59 11.43
C VAL A 193 -3.59 1.76 10.16
N THR A 194 -4.84 1.35 9.92
CA THR A 194 -5.19 0.57 8.72
C THR A 194 -6.56 1.00 8.20
N TYR A 195 -6.77 0.80 6.92
CA TYR A 195 -8.04 1.05 6.24
C TYR A 195 -8.82 -0.25 6.22
N PRO A 196 -9.90 -0.38 6.99
CA PRO A 196 -10.68 -1.60 7.03
C PRO A 196 -11.64 -1.69 5.85
N ALA A 197 -11.90 -2.93 5.41
CA ALA A 197 -12.96 -3.28 4.50
C ALA A 197 -13.82 -4.38 5.12
N ILE A 198 -15.14 -4.24 5.05
CA ILE A 198 -16.07 -5.32 5.38
C ILE A 198 -16.35 -6.09 4.09
N THR A 199 -16.09 -7.39 4.11
CA THR A 199 -16.31 -8.28 2.97
C THR A 199 -17.43 -9.23 3.31
N THR A 200 -18.49 -9.24 2.49
CA THR A 200 -19.63 -10.16 2.58
C THR A 200 -19.52 -11.20 1.49
N ILE A 201 -19.51 -12.47 1.87
CA ILE A 201 -19.34 -13.62 0.97
C ILE A 201 -20.47 -14.61 1.21
N THR A 202 -21.02 -15.15 0.12
CA THR A 202 -21.90 -16.32 0.17
C THR A 202 -21.21 -17.51 -0.46
N ASN A 203 -21.29 -18.68 0.19
CA ASN A 203 -20.74 -19.93 -0.33
C ASN A 203 -21.64 -20.48 -1.44
N ARG A 204 -21.59 -19.81 -2.56
CA ARG A 204 -22.22 -20.22 -3.84
C ARG A 204 -21.29 -19.84 -4.98
N LYS A 205 -21.51 -20.42 -6.14
CA LYS A 205 -20.77 -20.01 -7.34
C LYS A 205 -21.04 -18.54 -7.64
N SER A 206 -19.96 -17.78 -7.86
CA SER A 206 -20.07 -16.36 -8.20
C SER A 206 -20.78 -16.14 -9.53
N ASP A 207 -21.66 -15.16 -9.58
CA ASP A 207 -22.27 -14.64 -10.83
C ASP A 207 -21.32 -13.69 -11.59
N GLY A 208 -20.16 -13.40 -11.00
CA GLY A 208 -19.11 -12.55 -11.58
C GLY A 208 -19.20 -11.09 -11.19
N THR A 209 -20.19 -10.68 -10.38
CA THR A 209 -20.37 -9.29 -9.95
C THR A 209 -20.22 -9.15 -8.45
N THR A 210 -19.63 -8.03 -8.02
CA THR A 210 -19.47 -7.65 -6.61
C THR A 210 -19.86 -6.19 -6.45
N MET A 211 -20.66 -5.89 -5.43
CA MET A 211 -20.97 -4.51 -5.07
C MET A 211 -19.82 -3.92 -4.24
N ILE A 212 -19.27 -2.81 -4.69
CA ILE A 212 -18.28 -2.03 -3.92
C ILE A 212 -18.97 -0.79 -3.37
N LYS A 213 -18.94 -0.62 -2.06
CA LYS A 213 -19.35 0.61 -1.39
C LYS A 213 -18.11 1.38 -0.96
N PHE A 214 -17.98 2.58 -1.51
CA PHE A 214 -16.85 3.47 -1.25
C PHE A 214 -17.07 4.30 0.02
N ARG A 215 -15.96 4.86 0.56
CA ARG A 215 -15.99 5.66 1.81
C ARG A 215 -16.86 6.90 1.73
N ASP A 216 -17.04 7.48 0.54
CA ASP A 216 -17.93 8.62 0.26
C ASP A 216 -19.41 8.22 0.12
N GLY A 217 -19.72 6.92 0.28
CA GLY A 217 -21.05 6.37 0.23
C GLY A 217 -21.53 5.96 -1.17
N HIS A 218 -20.82 6.31 -2.26
CA HIS A 218 -21.24 5.82 -3.58
C HIS A 218 -21.00 4.31 -3.72
N MET A 219 -21.79 3.68 -4.57
CA MET A 219 -21.77 2.23 -4.81
C MET A 219 -21.53 1.94 -6.28
N LYS A 220 -20.79 0.87 -6.55
CA LYS A 220 -20.48 0.43 -7.92
C LYS A 220 -20.44 -1.09 -8.01
N SER A 221 -21.16 -1.66 -8.99
CA SER A 221 -21.01 -3.07 -9.33
C SER A 221 -19.79 -3.27 -10.23
N VAL A 222 -18.94 -4.22 -9.89
CA VAL A 222 -17.69 -4.52 -10.62
C VAL A 222 -17.54 -6.03 -10.80
N GLY A 223 -16.92 -6.43 -11.93
CA GLY A 223 -16.40 -7.78 -12.12
C GLY A 223 -15.03 -7.92 -11.47
N LEU A 224 -14.87 -8.87 -10.57
CA LEU A 224 -13.57 -9.15 -9.96
C LEU A 224 -12.77 -10.13 -10.82
N PRO A 225 -11.43 -9.95 -10.97
CA PRO A 225 -10.59 -10.92 -11.66
C PRO A 225 -10.57 -12.25 -10.90
N ARG A 226 -10.62 -13.34 -11.64
CA ARG A 226 -10.54 -14.70 -11.08
C ARG A 226 -9.14 -15.29 -11.14
N ASP A 227 -8.17 -14.61 -11.74
CA ASP A 227 -6.79 -15.07 -11.89
C ASP A 227 -5.96 -14.95 -10.62
N GLY A 228 -6.45 -14.27 -9.58
CA GLY A 228 -5.79 -14.02 -8.30
C GLY A 228 -4.51 -13.18 -8.38
N THR A 229 -3.88 -13.11 -9.55
CA THR A 229 -2.62 -12.39 -9.76
C THR A 229 -2.87 -10.90 -9.96
N SER A 230 -3.94 -10.55 -10.63
CA SER A 230 -4.42 -9.18 -10.70
C SER A 230 -4.86 -8.74 -9.31
N ALA A 231 -4.39 -7.58 -8.87
CA ALA A 231 -5.08 -6.87 -7.80
C ALA A 231 -6.57 -6.90 -8.15
N PHE A 232 -7.44 -7.12 -7.18
CA PHE A 232 -8.84 -6.84 -7.41
C PHE A 232 -8.89 -5.45 -7.99
N PRO A 233 -9.43 -5.29 -9.21
CA PRO A 233 -9.14 -4.16 -10.04
C PRO A 233 -9.36 -2.98 -9.19
N SER A 234 -8.38 -2.15 -9.30
CA SER A 234 -8.56 -0.83 -8.79
C SER A 234 -10.03 -0.67 -8.50
N LEU A 235 -10.37 -0.81 -7.23
CA LEU A 235 -11.63 -0.31 -6.71
C LEU A 235 -11.90 1.05 -7.34
N TYR A 236 -10.89 1.56 -7.99
CA TYR A 236 -10.68 2.82 -8.64
C TYR A 236 -10.62 2.73 -10.18
N GLY A 237 -11.16 1.66 -10.78
CA GLY A 237 -11.22 1.47 -12.23
C GLY A 237 -9.84 1.52 -12.91
N LYS A 238 -9.48 0.51 -13.72
CA LYS A 238 -8.51 0.80 -14.79
C LYS A 238 -9.08 2.01 -15.52
N PRO A 239 -8.33 3.10 -15.69
CA PRO A 239 -8.81 4.16 -16.56
C PRO A 239 -9.20 3.46 -17.87
N LYS A 240 -10.50 3.40 -18.19
CA LYS A 240 -10.91 3.05 -19.55
C LYS A 240 -10.07 3.97 -20.40
N LYS A 241 -9.32 3.45 -21.37
CA LYS A 241 -8.60 4.29 -22.34
C LYS A 241 -9.62 5.26 -22.89
N LYS A 242 -9.68 6.44 -22.30
CA LYS A 242 -10.57 7.49 -22.74
C LYS A 242 -9.96 7.98 -24.05
N ALA A 243 -10.74 8.03 -25.11
CA ALA A 243 -10.27 8.57 -26.38
C ALA A 243 -9.65 9.95 -26.12
N GLY A 244 -8.47 10.21 -26.67
CA GLY A 244 -7.74 11.45 -26.43
C GLY A 244 -6.85 11.48 -25.17
N TYR A 245 -6.67 10.34 -24.46
CA TYR A 245 -5.81 10.23 -23.28
C TYR A 245 -4.79 9.10 -23.42
N CYS A 246 -3.62 9.31 -22.86
CA CYS A 246 -2.64 8.27 -22.54
C CYS A 246 -2.44 8.19 -21.02
N THR A 247 -1.61 7.27 -20.54
CA THR A 247 -1.22 7.24 -19.12
C THR A 247 0.13 7.95 -18.93
N LEU A 248 0.37 8.47 -17.74
CA LEU A 248 1.67 9.06 -17.40
C LEU A 248 2.82 8.04 -17.62
N GLY A 249 2.57 6.75 -17.38
CA GLY A 249 3.53 5.68 -17.64
C GLY A 249 3.89 5.52 -19.11
N ASP A 250 2.96 5.77 -20.03
CA ASP A 250 3.20 5.65 -21.48
C ASP A 250 4.17 6.71 -21.99
N ILE A 251 4.19 7.89 -21.40
CA ILE A 251 4.97 9.07 -21.83
C ILE A 251 6.21 9.35 -20.98
N CYS A 252 6.41 8.62 -19.90
CA CYS A 252 7.60 8.76 -19.05
C CYS A 252 8.63 7.67 -19.30
N LEU A 253 9.90 8.08 -19.32
CA LEU A 253 11.04 7.18 -19.30
C LEU A 253 11.11 6.43 -17.96
N ARG A 254 10.85 7.15 -16.87
CA ARG A 254 10.92 6.59 -15.52
C ARG A 254 9.98 7.28 -14.55
N ILE A 255 9.31 6.48 -13.74
CA ILE A 255 8.56 6.88 -12.54
C ILE A 255 8.97 5.92 -11.43
N SER A 256 9.73 6.40 -10.45
CA SER A 256 10.32 5.54 -9.42
C SER A 256 10.46 6.26 -8.09
N CYS A 257 10.55 5.48 -7.03
CA CYS A 257 10.99 5.97 -5.73
C CYS A 257 12.46 6.41 -5.80
N GLY A 258 12.85 7.37 -4.99
CA GLY A 258 14.23 7.78 -4.82
C GLY A 258 15.09 6.70 -4.17
N VAL A 259 16.33 7.03 -3.93
CA VAL A 259 17.37 6.09 -3.52
C VAL A 259 17.16 5.60 -2.09
N ALA A 260 17.15 4.28 -1.90
CA ALA A 260 17.14 3.62 -0.60
C ALA A 260 18.57 3.21 -0.23
N THR A 261 19.22 3.99 0.63
CA THR A 261 20.58 3.70 1.10
C THR A 261 20.61 2.52 2.07
N GLY A 262 19.54 2.33 2.84
CA GLY A 262 19.46 1.39 3.96
C GLY A 262 20.24 1.85 5.20
N ALA A 263 20.93 3.02 5.14
CA ALA A 263 21.66 3.63 6.24
C ALA A 263 21.81 5.15 6.03
N ASP A 264 20.68 5.87 6.00
CA ASP A 264 20.66 7.32 5.73
C ASP A 264 21.54 8.09 6.70
N THR A 265 21.67 7.65 7.96
CA THR A 265 22.57 8.29 8.94
C THR A 265 24.05 8.21 8.59
N VAL A 266 24.46 7.29 7.69
CA VAL A 266 25.81 7.16 7.18
C VAL A 266 26.02 7.92 5.88
N PHE A 267 24.99 7.98 5.04
CA PHE A 267 25.14 8.49 3.68
C PHE A 267 24.54 9.89 3.46
N VAL A 268 23.65 10.35 4.34
CA VAL A 268 22.96 11.65 4.17
C VAL A 268 23.38 12.61 5.27
N HIS A 269 23.98 13.74 4.89
CA HIS A 269 24.51 14.74 5.81
C HIS A 269 24.14 16.15 5.37
N LYS A 270 24.20 17.10 6.31
CA LYS A 270 24.16 18.51 5.96
C LYS A 270 25.38 18.86 5.10
N LYS A 271 25.18 19.63 4.04
CA LYS A 271 26.22 20.05 3.08
C LYS A 271 27.50 20.54 3.75
N ARG A 272 27.36 21.34 4.84
CA ARG A 272 28.49 21.89 5.63
C ARG A 272 29.21 20.83 6.45
N ALA A 273 28.60 19.68 6.72
CA ALA A 273 29.18 18.62 7.54
C ALA A 273 29.99 17.60 6.71
N ILE A 274 29.96 17.69 5.38
CA ILE A 274 30.70 16.78 4.51
C ILE A 274 32.14 17.33 4.32
N PRO A 275 33.17 16.56 4.70
CA PRO A 275 34.55 16.92 4.47
C PRO A 275 34.90 17.22 3.01
N ALA A 276 35.78 18.16 2.75
CA ALA A 276 36.14 18.60 1.40
C ALA A 276 36.60 17.45 0.48
N ASN A 277 37.35 16.49 1.03
CA ASN A 277 37.86 15.34 0.30
C ASN A 277 36.77 14.32 -0.09
N LEU A 278 35.55 14.38 0.50
CA LEU A 278 34.41 13.55 0.17
C LEU A 278 33.43 14.23 -0.80
N LYS A 279 33.60 15.52 -1.10
CA LYS A 279 32.69 16.29 -1.95
C LYS A 279 32.51 15.70 -3.35
N LYS A 280 33.52 15.02 -3.91
CA LYS A 280 33.41 14.35 -5.22
C LYS A 280 32.42 13.18 -5.24
N TYR A 281 32.05 12.65 -4.07
CA TYR A 281 31.06 11.58 -3.92
C TYR A 281 29.70 12.11 -3.45
N ALA A 282 29.58 13.42 -3.19
CA ALA A 282 28.40 14.04 -2.61
C ALA A 282 27.50 14.64 -3.69
N PHE A 283 26.23 14.31 -3.67
CA PHE A 283 25.20 14.86 -4.55
C PHE A 283 24.14 15.57 -3.70
N PRO A 284 23.59 16.70 -4.16
CA PRO A 284 22.44 17.30 -3.53
C PRO A 284 21.33 16.25 -3.37
N THR A 285 20.71 16.20 -2.20
CA THR A 285 19.62 15.26 -1.93
C THR A 285 18.44 15.97 -1.28
N ILE A 286 17.27 15.37 -1.40
CA ILE A 286 16.03 15.87 -0.81
C ILE A 286 15.24 14.72 -0.22
N THR A 287 14.65 14.93 0.96
CA THR A 287 13.73 14.00 1.60
C THR A 287 12.29 14.50 1.51
N GLY A 288 11.32 13.64 1.82
CA GLY A 288 9.93 14.05 1.87
C GLY A 288 9.64 15.18 2.88
N ARG A 289 10.51 15.37 3.89
CA ARG A 289 10.36 16.49 4.85
C ARG A 289 10.76 17.82 4.23
N ASP A 290 11.79 17.83 3.39
CA ASP A 290 12.33 19.03 2.76
C ASP A 290 11.44 19.50 1.60
N LEU A 291 10.75 18.58 0.94
CA LEU A 291 9.83 18.90 -0.15
C LEU A 291 8.51 19.43 0.44
N SER A 292 8.38 20.73 0.59
CA SER A 292 7.23 21.42 1.20
C SER A 292 6.51 22.33 0.21
N LEU A 293 5.18 22.43 0.32
CA LEU A 293 4.36 23.38 -0.46
C LEU A 293 4.80 24.84 -0.26
N ASN A 294 5.22 25.17 0.94
CA ASN A 294 5.57 26.53 1.36
C ASN A 294 7.01 26.92 1.03
N SER A 295 7.86 25.99 0.57
CA SER A 295 9.22 26.31 0.16
C SER A 295 9.24 26.61 -1.33
N PRO A 296 9.73 27.77 -1.78
CA PRO A 296 9.85 28.06 -3.21
C PRO A 296 10.93 27.22 -3.89
N GLU A 297 11.90 26.71 -3.13
CA GLU A 297 13.04 25.99 -3.66
C GLU A 297 12.87 24.47 -3.55
N THR A 298 13.36 23.74 -4.56
CA THR A 298 13.44 22.29 -4.58
C THR A 298 14.72 21.75 -3.90
N ARG A 299 15.53 22.64 -3.31
CA ARG A 299 16.82 22.29 -2.67
C ARG A 299 16.69 22.18 -1.17
N SER A 300 17.44 21.26 -0.59
CA SER A 300 17.65 21.15 0.86
C SER A 300 19.15 21.40 1.19
N ASP A 301 19.45 21.61 2.47
CA ASP A 301 20.83 21.70 2.98
C ASP A 301 21.47 20.29 3.16
N LEU A 302 20.96 19.30 2.44
CA LEU A 302 21.42 17.91 2.52
C LEU A 302 22.15 17.49 1.25
N GLU A 303 23.19 16.70 1.44
CA GLU A 303 23.88 15.97 0.38
C GLU A 303 23.98 14.49 0.74
N MET A 304 23.90 13.64 -0.27
CA MET A 304 24.05 12.19 -0.16
C MET A 304 25.41 11.77 -0.68
N ILE A 305 26.18 11.09 0.16
CA ILE A 305 27.44 10.44 -0.24
C ILE A 305 27.07 9.16 -0.97
N VAL A 306 27.46 9.06 -2.24
CA VAL A 306 27.04 7.99 -3.16
C VAL A 306 28.27 7.17 -3.59
N PRO A 307 28.40 5.90 -3.18
CA PRO A 307 29.52 5.04 -3.55
C PRO A 307 29.34 4.40 -4.94
N TYR A 308 28.79 5.18 -5.88
CA TYR A 308 28.51 4.73 -7.26
C TYR A 308 29.05 5.75 -8.25
N GLU A 309 29.50 5.27 -9.41
CA GLU A 309 29.82 6.10 -10.56
C GLU A 309 28.54 6.68 -11.19
N THR A 310 28.69 7.70 -12.00
CA THR A 310 27.55 8.33 -12.72
C THR A 310 26.81 7.39 -13.64
N ASN A 311 27.46 6.34 -14.16
CA ASN A 311 26.84 5.26 -14.93
C ASN A 311 25.95 4.33 -14.08
N GLY A 312 26.00 4.45 -12.75
CA GLY A 312 25.24 3.64 -11.79
C GLY A 312 25.96 2.37 -11.31
N ASN A 313 27.21 2.16 -11.73
CA ASN A 313 28.03 1.05 -11.25
C ASN A 313 28.58 1.36 -9.84
N LEU A 314 28.59 0.34 -8.98
CA LEU A 314 29.23 0.45 -7.67
C LEU A 314 30.73 0.61 -7.85
N ILE A 315 31.31 1.63 -7.21
CA ILE A 315 32.76 1.85 -7.22
C ILE A 315 33.43 0.65 -6.56
N PRO A 316 34.42 0.00 -7.21
CA PRO A 316 35.15 -1.12 -6.62
C PRO A 316 35.79 -0.72 -5.28
N GLU A 317 35.76 -1.62 -4.28
CA GLU A 317 36.27 -1.31 -2.95
C GLU A 317 37.74 -0.82 -2.93
N SER A 318 38.57 -1.34 -3.86
CA SER A 318 39.96 -0.91 -4.05
C SER A 318 40.09 0.52 -4.57
N GLN A 319 39.04 1.11 -5.13
CA GLN A 319 39.02 2.44 -5.74
C GLN A 319 38.29 3.49 -4.86
N LEU A 320 37.71 3.09 -3.73
CA LEU A 320 36.98 4.00 -2.84
C LEU A 320 37.88 5.08 -2.24
N GLY A 321 39.20 4.85 -2.06
CA GLY A 321 40.12 5.82 -1.49
C GLY A 321 39.62 6.39 -0.15
N VAL A 322 39.57 7.71 -0.03
CA VAL A 322 39.13 8.42 1.19
C VAL A 322 37.69 8.08 1.59
N LEU A 323 36.83 7.67 0.66
CA LEU A 323 35.49 7.22 0.98
C LEU A 323 35.52 5.92 1.81
N LYS A 324 36.48 5.02 1.54
CA LYS A 324 36.64 3.79 2.34
C LYS A 324 36.98 4.11 3.80
N GLU A 325 37.87 5.06 4.04
CA GLU A 325 38.23 5.49 5.38
C GLU A 325 37.03 6.03 6.15
N PHE A 326 36.23 6.87 5.51
CA PHE A 326 34.99 7.39 6.09
C PHE A 326 33.97 6.28 6.42
N LEU A 327 33.80 5.31 5.52
CA LEU A 327 32.84 4.21 5.71
C LEU A 327 33.32 3.20 6.76
N LEU A 328 34.63 3.06 6.97
CA LEU A 328 35.24 2.19 7.98
C LEU A 328 35.30 2.80 9.37
N VAL A 329 34.93 4.07 9.56
CA VAL A 329 34.72 4.62 10.92
C VAL A 329 33.87 3.65 11.72
N PRO A 330 34.26 3.23 12.94
CA PRO A 330 33.63 2.10 13.65
C PRO A 330 32.13 2.20 13.76
N GLU A 331 31.59 3.39 14.00
CA GLU A 331 30.13 3.61 14.07
C GLU A 331 29.44 3.40 12.72
N ASN A 332 30.01 3.94 11.64
CA ASN A 332 29.49 3.78 10.28
C ASN A 332 29.55 2.32 9.84
N HIS A 333 30.70 1.69 10.00
CA HIS A 333 30.93 0.30 9.61
C HIS A 333 29.97 -0.66 10.30
N LYS A 334 29.80 -0.52 11.62
CA LYS A 334 28.81 -1.30 12.38
C LYS A 334 27.39 -1.16 11.83
N ARG A 335 26.98 0.06 11.51
CA ARG A 335 25.64 0.32 10.92
C ARG A 335 25.50 -0.31 9.55
N LEU A 336 26.54 -0.23 8.72
CA LEU A 336 26.54 -0.78 7.37
C LEU A 336 26.47 -2.31 7.37
N LEU A 337 27.21 -2.98 8.25
CA LEU A 337 27.19 -4.45 8.38
C LEU A 337 25.84 -5.00 8.86
N ASN A 338 25.10 -4.26 9.68
CA ASN A 338 23.82 -4.69 10.24
C ASN A 338 22.64 -4.59 9.26
N ARG A 339 22.85 -4.23 8.00
CA ARG A 339 21.80 -4.12 7.00
C ARG A 339 21.48 -5.48 6.35
N THR A 340 20.22 -5.70 6.06
CA THR A 340 19.76 -6.96 5.42
C THR A 340 20.32 -7.17 4.00
N CYS A 341 20.70 -6.10 3.32
CA CYS A 341 21.26 -6.18 1.96
C CYS A 341 22.68 -6.77 1.92
N THR A 342 23.44 -6.72 3.01
CA THR A 342 24.82 -7.21 3.09
C THR A 342 24.95 -8.72 2.86
N ALA A 343 23.86 -9.47 3.04
CA ALA A 343 23.82 -10.89 2.71
C ALA A 343 23.99 -11.18 1.19
N LYS A 344 23.77 -10.18 0.33
CA LYS A 344 23.76 -10.35 -1.13
C LYS A 344 24.56 -9.28 -1.89
N LYS A 345 25.06 -8.26 -1.20
CA LYS A 345 25.75 -7.11 -1.79
C LYS A 345 26.99 -6.76 -0.96
N PRO A 346 27.98 -6.07 -1.56
CA PRO A 346 29.09 -5.48 -0.78
C PRO A 346 28.59 -4.63 0.38
N TRP A 347 29.32 -4.66 1.49
CA TRP A 347 28.91 -4.05 2.76
C TRP A 347 28.66 -2.53 2.69
N TYR A 348 29.20 -1.83 1.72
CA TYR A 348 29.01 -0.39 1.49
C TYR A 348 27.98 -0.06 0.40
N ALA A 349 27.47 -1.05 -0.32
CA ALA A 349 26.47 -0.84 -1.36
C ALA A 349 25.12 -0.38 -0.78
N PHE A 350 24.35 0.38 -1.54
CA PHE A 350 23.00 0.76 -1.17
C PHE A 350 22.03 -0.44 -1.21
N HIS A 351 20.90 -0.30 -0.53
CA HIS A 351 19.84 -1.30 -0.57
C HIS A 351 19.37 -1.54 -2.00
N GLU A 352 19.24 -0.47 -2.80
CA GLU A 352 18.97 -0.51 -4.23
C GLU A 352 20.06 0.24 -5.01
N ASN A 353 20.45 -0.28 -6.16
CA ASN A 353 21.43 0.39 -7.00
C ASN A 353 20.78 1.63 -7.64
N PRO A 354 21.32 2.82 -7.46
CA PRO A 354 20.76 4.03 -8.03
C PRO A 354 21.07 4.13 -9.52
N PRO A 355 20.09 4.36 -10.41
CA PRO A 355 20.34 4.59 -11.81
C PRO A 355 20.78 6.06 -12.04
N LEU A 356 21.98 6.42 -11.57
CA LEU A 356 22.45 7.81 -11.56
C LEU A 356 22.42 8.47 -12.94
N SER A 357 22.79 7.75 -14.00
CA SER A 357 22.74 8.25 -15.38
C SER A 357 21.34 8.72 -15.81
N GLN A 358 20.30 8.15 -15.21
CA GLN A 358 18.91 8.59 -15.45
C GLN A 358 18.45 9.63 -14.43
N ILE A 359 18.91 9.55 -13.17
CA ILE A 359 18.50 10.48 -12.11
C ILE A 359 19.10 11.88 -12.33
N LEU A 360 20.34 11.95 -12.79
CA LEU A 360 21.07 13.22 -12.95
C LEU A 360 20.64 13.98 -14.22
N GLN A 361 19.38 14.39 -14.23
CA GLN A 361 18.76 15.26 -15.24
C GLN A 361 17.55 15.98 -14.63
N ARG A 362 17.01 16.98 -15.35
CA ARG A 362 15.77 17.65 -14.96
C ARG A 362 14.65 16.63 -14.82
N LYS A 363 13.88 16.71 -13.72
CA LYS A 363 12.82 15.74 -13.38
C LYS A 363 11.78 16.38 -12.49
N ILE A 364 10.60 15.77 -12.43
CA ILE A 364 9.55 16.17 -11.51
C ILE A 364 9.69 15.32 -10.24
N LEU A 365 9.56 15.97 -9.08
CA LEU A 365 9.64 15.36 -7.75
C LEU A 365 8.29 15.45 -7.04
N CYS A 366 7.92 14.41 -6.28
CA CYS A 366 6.78 14.43 -5.35
C CYS A 366 7.05 13.58 -4.12
N LYS A 367 6.33 13.82 -3.02
CA LYS A 367 6.43 12.99 -1.81
C LYS A 367 5.85 11.60 -2.03
N ASP A 368 6.41 10.58 -1.35
CA ASP A 368 5.77 9.25 -1.23
C ASP A 368 4.45 9.36 -0.44
N ILE A 369 4.48 10.03 0.72
CA ILE A 369 3.32 10.18 1.60
C ILE A 369 3.05 11.68 1.80
N THR A 370 1.83 12.12 1.46
CA THR A 370 1.43 13.52 1.52
C THR A 370 -0.05 13.67 1.85
N GLU A 371 -0.40 14.72 2.57
CA GLU A 371 -1.80 15.12 2.77
C GLU A 371 -2.39 15.68 1.47
N THR A 372 -1.65 16.60 0.86
CA THR A 372 -2.01 17.20 -0.42
C THR A 372 -0.96 16.86 -1.47
N PRO A 373 -1.31 16.16 -2.57
CA PRO A 373 -0.38 15.90 -3.65
C PRO A 373 0.10 17.20 -4.29
N PHE A 374 1.41 17.31 -4.46
CA PHE A 374 2.01 18.38 -5.26
C PHE A 374 3.32 17.88 -5.90
N PHE A 375 3.66 18.51 -7.01
CA PHE A 375 4.76 18.14 -7.89
C PHE A 375 5.65 19.35 -8.14
N ARG A 376 6.96 19.14 -8.13
CA ARG A 376 7.96 20.20 -8.38
C ARG A 376 9.04 19.73 -9.31
N ILE A 377 9.59 20.66 -10.09
CA ILE A 377 10.71 20.38 -10.99
C ILE A 377 12.02 20.57 -10.23
N ASP A 378 12.90 19.57 -10.34
CA ASP A 378 14.33 19.73 -10.13
C ASP A 378 14.92 20.34 -11.40
N ASN A 379 15.08 21.67 -11.40
CA ASN A 379 15.60 22.42 -12.54
C ASN A 379 17.10 22.25 -12.75
N SER A 380 17.86 22.01 -11.66
CA SER A 380 19.32 21.81 -11.74
C SER A 380 19.66 20.43 -12.31
N GLY A 381 18.79 19.43 -12.10
CA GLY A 381 19.01 18.09 -12.56
C GLY A 381 20.04 17.30 -11.77
N ASP A 382 20.62 17.87 -10.71
CA ASP A 382 21.70 17.30 -9.90
C ASP A 382 21.22 16.60 -8.62
N ILE A 383 19.93 16.71 -8.28
CA ILE A 383 19.38 16.12 -7.05
C ILE A 383 19.25 14.60 -7.19
N VAL A 384 19.84 13.87 -6.24
CA VAL A 384 19.60 12.44 -6.01
C VAL A 384 18.53 12.31 -4.92
N PRO A 385 17.27 12.06 -5.24
CA PRO A 385 16.19 12.05 -4.24
C PRO A 385 16.30 10.85 -3.30
N GLY A 386 16.04 11.04 -2.00
CA GLY A 386 15.94 9.97 -1.02
C GLY A 386 14.65 9.16 -1.16
N HIS A 387 14.59 8.00 -0.54
CA HIS A 387 13.51 6.99 -0.67
C HIS A 387 12.10 7.48 -0.31
N SER A 388 11.96 8.62 0.34
CA SER A 388 10.65 9.24 0.66
C SER A 388 10.15 10.21 -0.42
N VAL A 389 10.86 10.30 -1.54
CA VAL A 389 10.54 11.18 -2.69
C VAL A 389 10.47 10.34 -3.96
N TYR A 390 9.40 10.46 -4.71
CA TYR A 390 9.29 9.90 -6.06
C TYR A 390 9.80 10.89 -7.09
N TYR A 391 10.33 10.36 -8.19
CA TYR A 391 10.74 11.17 -9.34
C TYR A 391 10.14 10.66 -10.63
N ILE A 392 9.85 11.59 -11.53
CA ILE A 392 9.20 11.38 -12.82
C ILE A 392 10.05 12.01 -13.90
N ILE A 393 10.45 11.23 -14.89
CA ILE A 393 11.27 11.66 -16.02
C ILE A 393 10.47 11.41 -17.29
N PRO A 394 10.04 12.44 -18.03
CA PRO A 394 9.37 12.30 -19.31
C PRO A 394 10.30 11.69 -20.36
N LYS A 395 9.75 10.96 -21.35
CA LYS A 395 10.50 10.51 -22.53
C LYS A 395 10.97 11.67 -23.40
N ASN A 396 10.13 12.70 -23.53
CA ASN A 396 10.48 13.93 -24.19
C ASN A 396 10.69 15.03 -23.14
N PRO A 397 11.91 15.58 -23.00
CA PRO A 397 12.19 16.65 -22.03
C PRO A 397 11.34 17.91 -22.21
N ALA A 398 10.87 18.21 -23.42
CA ALA A 398 9.99 19.34 -23.69
C ALA A 398 8.62 19.24 -22.99
N HIS A 399 8.22 18.06 -22.56
CA HIS A 399 6.97 17.87 -21.83
C HIS A 399 7.09 18.14 -20.32
N LEU A 400 8.31 18.40 -19.80
CA LEU A 400 8.54 18.47 -18.36
C LEU A 400 7.68 19.55 -17.68
N ASP A 401 7.70 20.76 -18.22
CA ASP A 401 7.04 21.92 -17.61
C ASP A 401 5.51 21.79 -17.70
N VAL A 402 4.98 21.41 -18.87
CA VAL A 402 3.53 21.19 -19.07
C VAL A 402 3.00 20.02 -18.26
N LEU A 403 3.78 18.96 -18.09
CA LEU A 403 3.41 17.84 -17.23
C LEU A 403 3.41 18.24 -15.76
N ASN A 404 4.37 19.03 -15.30
CA ASN A 404 4.40 19.51 -13.93
C ASN A 404 3.18 20.40 -13.63
N GLU A 405 2.80 21.29 -14.53
CA GLU A 405 1.59 22.10 -14.42
C GLU A 405 0.34 21.22 -14.35
N TYR A 406 0.21 20.27 -15.26
CA TYR A 406 -0.93 19.36 -15.31
C TYR A 406 -1.03 18.47 -14.06
N LEU A 407 0.08 17.93 -13.58
CA LEU A 407 0.10 17.09 -12.38
C LEU A 407 -0.34 17.85 -11.11
N ASN A 408 -0.18 19.17 -11.09
CA ASN A 408 -0.68 20.05 -10.02
C ASN A 408 -2.13 20.51 -10.22
N SER A 409 -2.80 20.13 -11.30
CA SER A 409 -4.19 20.49 -11.58
C SER A 409 -5.16 19.86 -10.57
N ARG A 410 -6.35 20.48 -10.46
CA ARG A 410 -7.45 19.96 -9.63
C ARG A 410 -7.92 18.58 -10.14
N GLU A 411 -7.91 18.35 -11.45
CA GLU A 411 -8.28 17.09 -12.07
C GLU A 411 -7.39 15.94 -11.58
N VAL A 412 -6.06 16.11 -11.65
CA VAL A 412 -5.10 15.09 -11.20
C VAL A 412 -5.17 14.91 -9.69
N ARG A 413 -5.34 15.99 -8.92
CA ARG A 413 -5.51 15.89 -7.46
C ARG A 413 -6.71 15.03 -7.11
N SER A 414 -7.90 15.31 -7.65
CA SER A 414 -9.11 14.52 -7.41
C SER A 414 -8.94 13.07 -7.87
N TRP A 415 -8.23 12.85 -8.98
CA TRP A 415 -7.93 11.52 -9.45
C TRP A 415 -7.02 10.76 -8.47
N LEU A 416 -5.96 11.39 -7.95
CA LEU A 416 -5.06 10.80 -6.95
C LEU A 416 -5.78 10.52 -5.64
N GLU A 417 -6.61 11.44 -5.15
CA GLU A 417 -7.43 11.25 -3.94
C GLU A 417 -8.34 10.04 -4.05
N SER A 418 -8.85 9.76 -5.25
CA SER A 418 -9.72 8.62 -5.54
C SER A 418 -8.97 7.31 -5.79
N ASN A 419 -7.69 7.35 -6.18
CA ASN A 419 -6.95 6.18 -6.67
C ASN A 419 -5.74 5.79 -5.80
N CYS A 420 -5.24 6.68 -4.95
CA CYS A 420 -4.12 6.37 -4.07
C CYS A 420 -4.55 5.58 -2.83
N GLN A 421 -3.70 4.66 -2.43
CA GLN A 421 -3.81 4.09 -1.10
C GLN A 421 -3.58 5.18 -0.06
N ARG A 422 -4.30 5.11 1.05
CA ARG A 422 -4.10 6.02 2.15
C ARG A 422 -3.13 5.43 3.17
N ALA A 423 -2.25 6.27 3.68
CA ALA A 423 -1.35 5.98 4.80
C ALA A 423 -1.98 6.49 6.12
N ALA A 424 -1.29 6.28 7.24
CA ALA A 424 -1.75 6.77 8.54
C ALA A 424 -2.21 8.24 8.48
N LYS A 425 -3.25 8.57 9.25
CA LYS A 425 -3.86 9.92 9.32
C LYS A 425 -4.49 10.43 8.02
N GLY A 426 -4.87 9.53 7.11
CA GLY A 426 -5.54 9.93 5.86
C GLY A 426 -4.62 10.41 4.74
N PHE A 427 -3.30 10.44 4.95
CA PHE A 427 -2.34 10.85 3.94
C PHE A 427 -2.38 9.94 2.71
N LEU A 428 -2.24 10.50 1.52
CA LEU A 428 -2.16 9.75 0.26
C LEU A 428 -0.76 9.14 0.09
N ARG A 429 -0.69 7.92 -0.40
CA ARG A 429 0.55 7.27 -0.77
C ARG A 429 0.72 7.22 -2.29
N LEU A 430 1.62 8.07 -2.81
CA LEU A 430 1.87 8.25 -4.24
C LEU A 430 2.83 7.18 -4.78
N GLN A 431 2.36 5.94 -4.86
CA GLN A 431 3.20 4.84 -5.37
C GLN A 431 3.40 4.93 -6.89
N SER A 432 4.56 4.49 -7.39
CA SER A 432 4.87 4.49 -8.83
C SER A 432 3.84 3.72 -9.66
N THR A 433 3.27 2.65 -9.12
CA THR A 433 2.20 1.87 -9.76
C THR A 433 0.93 2.67 -9.99
N ILE A 434 0.62 3.61 -9.10
CA ILE A 434 -0.53 4.52 -9.21
C ILE A 434 -0.17 5.70 -10.11
N LEU A 435 0.97 6.35 -9.87
CA LEU A 435 1.43 7.48 -10.68
C LEU A 435 1.49 7.12 -12.17
N LYS A 436 1.94 5.92 -12.51
CA LYS A 436 1.96 5.43 -13.90
C LYS A 436 0.58 5.40 -14.55
N GLN A 437 -0.49 5.31 -13.78
CA GLN A 437 -1.86 5.21 -14.28
C GLN A 437 -2.57 6.57 -14.41
N VAL A 438 -1.96 7.67 -13.94
CA VAL A 438 -2.53 9.02 -14.08
C VAL A 438 -2.87 9.27 -15.54
N PRO A 439 -4.15 9.58 -15.88
CA PRO A 439 -4.55 9.86 -17.24
C PRO A 439 -3.99 11.23 -17.67
N VAL A 440 -3.41 11.31 -18.86
CA VAL A 440 -2.86 12.55 -19.43
C VAL A 440 -3.53 12.80 -20.78
N PRO A 441 -4.24 13.93 -20.98
CA PRO A 441 -4.80 14.30 -22.27
C PRO A 441 -3.72 14.55 -23.32
N PHE A 442 -3.92 14.12 -24.56
CA PHE A 442 -2.96 14.39 -25.65
C PHE A 442 -2.77 15.88 -25.88
N SER A 443 -3.80 16.70 -25.66
CA SER A 443 -3.72 18.17 -25.77
C SER A 443 -2.69 18.81 -24.83
N ILE A 444 -2.36 18.17 -23.69
CA ILE A 444 -1.27 18.63 -22.80
C ILE A 444 0.09 18.43 -23.48
N LEU A 445 0.27 17.33 -24.20
CA LEU A 445 1.53 17.02 -24.88
C LEU A 445 1.75 17.91 -26.10
N GLU A 446 0.69 18.27 -26.81
CA GLU A 446 0.74 19.19 -27.96
C GLU A 446 1.20 20.61 -27.55
N ARG A 447 0.80 21.09 -26.36
CA ARG A 447 1.29 22.36 -25.80
C ARG A 447 2.79 22.37 -25.58
N GLY A 448 3.37 21.26 -25.12
CA GLY A 448 4.81 21.10 -24.92
C GLY A 448 5.61 21.20 -26.23
N TRP A 449 5.02 20.76 -27.33
CA TRP A 449 5.62 20.89 -28.65
C TRP A 449 5.71 22.36 -29.13
N MET A 450 4.65 23.14 -28.93
CA MET A 450 4.61 24.55 -29.31
C MET A 450 5.55 25.43 -28.48
N SER A 451 5.73 25.14 -27.19
CA SER A 451 6.67 25.88 -26.34
C SER A 451 8.13 25.53 -26.65
N GLY A 452 8.44 24.31 -27.04
CA GLY A 452 9.78 23.88 -27.44
C GLY A 452 10.24 24.51 -28.78
N GLN A 453 9.34 24.69 -29.73
CA GLN A 453 9.65 25.38 -31.00
C GLN A 453 9.91 26.90 -30.81
N LYS A 454 9.22 27.58 -29.89
CA LYS A 454 9.50 29.00 -29.58
C LYS A 454 10.87 29.18 -28.87
N ALA A 455 11.31 28.23 -28.07
CA ALA A 455 12.64 28.29 -27.43
C ALA A 455 13.78 27.99 -28.42
N GLY A 456 13.54 27.16 -29.44
CA GLY A 456 14.51 26.86 -30.50
C GLY A 456 14.71 27.99 -31.52
N LEU A 457 13.74 28.89 -31.64
CA LEU A 457 13.79 30.07 -32.54
C LEU A 457 14.54 31.27 -31.94
N LEU A 458 14.89 31.26 -30.65
CA LEU A 458 15.63 32.30 -29.97
C LEU A 458 17.14 32.09 -29.92
N HIS A 459 17.66 30.98 -30.47
CA HIS A 459 19.09 30.73 -30.64
C HIS A 459 19.42 30.36 -32.09
N GLY A 460 19.11 31.26 -33.01
CA GLY A 460 19.69 31.29 -34.35
C GLY A 460 21.05 31.97 -34.29
N PRO A 461 22.07 31.54 -35.08
CA PRO A 461 23.39 32.11 -35.00
C PRO A 461 23.41 33.54 -35.51
N GLU A 462 23.75 34.49 -34.65
CA GLU A 462 24.19 35.81 -35.06
C GLU A 462 25.54 35.72 -35.75
N GLY A 463 25.64 36.29 -36.92
CA GLY A 463 26.81 36.95 -37.40
C GLY A 463 27.82 36.12 -38.17
N SER A 464 27.73 36.12 -39.47
CA SER A 464 28.91 36.17 -40.33
C SER A 464 28.92 37.48 -41.10
N SER A 465 29.83 38.34 -40.69
CA SER A 465 30.18 39.61 -41.29
C SER A 465 30.62 39.45 -42.76
N GLU A 466 30.11 40.37 -43.59
CA GLU A 466 30.64 40.68 -44.92
C GLU A 466 32.15 40.90 -44.89
N ILE A 467 32.85 40.20 -45.79
CA ILE A 467 34.15 40.67 -46.30
C ILE A 467 33.92 41.00 -47.76
N ALA A 468 33.92 42.30 -48.02
CA ALA A 468 34.07 42.85 -49.35
C ALA A 468 35.49 42.54 -49.88
N VAL A 469 35.60 42.01 -51.07
CA VAL A 469 36.86 42.01 -51.84
C VAL A 469 36.54 42.66 -53.18
N ASN A 470 37.15 43.82 -53.34
CA ASN A 470 37.36 44.43 -54.65
C ASN A 470 38.33 43.59 -55.47
N GLY A 471 38.07 43.51 -56.76
CA GLY A 471 38.98 42.95 -57.77
C GLY A 471 38.23 42.46 -58.98
#